data_bd4c7403ef41f780d85b5f57e324b671
#
_entry.id   bd4c7403ef41f780d85b5f57e324b671
#
_cell.length_a   1.000
_cell.length_b   1.000
_cell.length_c   1.000
_cell.angle_alpha   90.00
_cell.angle_beta   90.00
_cell.angle_gamma   90.00
#
_symmetry.space_group_name_H-M   'P 1'
#
loop_
_entity.id
_entity.type
_entity.pdbx_description
1 polymer ?
#
loop_
_entity_poly.entity_id
_entity_poly.type
_entity_poly.pdbx_seq_one_letter_code
_entity_poly.pdbx_strand_id
1 'polypeptide(L)'
;MTESRDKDAIFVFRVDEICIAHLGDLGHLLTPEQLKMLGKIDILLVPIAGGFYTVTASEAREVTKQVNPRIAIPMHYWWDGAVNEYIRDNSRVKILNRQMLKISKQELPQPTETIVFPSNSR
;
A
#
# COMPACT_ATOMS: atom_id res chain seq x y z
N MET A 1 -22.05 1.27 1.99
CA MET A 1 -21.76 1.48 2.39
C MET A 1 -21.92 1.87 3.21
N THR A 2 -21.94 2.05 3.66
CA THR A 2 -21.96 2.47 4.26
C THR A 2 -21.67 3.00 4.85
N GLU A 3 -21.60 3.14 5.50
CA GLU A 3 -21.11 3.75 6.00
C GLU A 3 -20.08 4.30 5.67
N SER A 4 -19.70 5.00 6.47
CA SER A 4 -18.69 5.86 6.01
C SER A 4 -17.48 5.14 5.56
N ARG A 5 -17.19 4.12 6.28
CA ARG A 5 -16.08 3.30 5.90
C ARG A 5 -16.34 2.63 4.60
N ASP A 6 -17.57 2.37 4.35
CA ASP A 6 -17.96 1.83 3.08
C ASP A 6 -17.74 2.82 1.97
N LYS A 7 -17.54 4.07 2.35
CA LYS A 7 -17.28 5.11 1.37
C LYS A 7 -15.82 5.32 1.13
N ASP A 8 -14.99 4.62 1.87
CA ASP A 8 -13.56 4.66 1.62
C ASP A 8 -13.33 4.02 0.28
N ALA A 9 -13.11 4.83 -0.70
CA ALA A 9 -12.99 4.31 -2.06
C ALA A 9 -11.69 3.58 -2.25
N ILE A 10 -11.77 2.44 -2.87
CA ILE A 10 -10.60 1.72 -3.33
C ILE A 10 -10.54 1.94 -4.82
N PHE A 11 -9.44 2.52 -5.29
CA PHE A 11 -9.28 2.84 -6.70
C PHE A 11 -8.29 1.89 -7.34
N VAL A 12 -8.64 1.39 -8.51
CA VAL A 12 -7.76 0.53 -9.27
C VAL A 12 -7.52 1.17 -10.62
N PHE A 13 -6.25 1.30 -10.97
CA PHE A 13 -5.83 1.92 -12.22
C PHE A 13 -5.03 0.92 -13.04
N ARG A 14 -5.13 1.03 -14.35
CA ARG A 14 -4.28 0.23 -15.23
C ARG A 14 -3.50 1.19 -16.11
N VAL A 15 -2.18 1.16 -15.99
CA VAL A 15 -1.29 2.02 -16.76
C VAL A 15 -0.18 1.16 -17.31
N ASP A 16 -0.04 1.12 -18.63
CA ASP A 16 1.01 0.33 -19.29
C ASP A 16 1.03 -1.12 -18.79
N GLU A 17 -0.17 -1.69 -18.64
CA GLU A 17 -0.37 -3.07 -18.20
C GLU A 17 0.00 -3.30 -16.74
N ILE A 18 0.24 -2.24 -15.99
CA ILE A 18 0.49 -2.33 -14.56
C ILE A 18 -0.79 -1.99 -13.82
N CYS A 19 -1.22 -2.88 -12.94
CA CYS A 19 -2.41 -2.65 -12.13
C CYS A 19 -2.00 -2.04 -10.80
N ILE A 20 -2.53 -0.86 -10.52
CA ILE A 20 -2.21 -0.12 -9.30
C ILE A 20 -3.48 0.01 -8.47
N ALA A 21 -3.42 -0.39 -7.21
CA ALA A 21 -4.54 -0.22 -6.30
C ALA A 21 -4.19 0.82 -5.25
N HIS A 22 -5.09 1.76 -5.05
CA HIS A 22 -4.96 2.83 -4.06
C HIS A 22 -6.06 2.58 -3.03
N LEU A 23 -5.67 2.24 -1.81
CA LEU A 23 -6.64 1.83 -0.80
C LEU A 23 -7.26 2.98 -0.02
N GLY A 24 -6.88 4.22 -0.34
CA GLY A 24 -7.50 5.39 0.26
C GLY A 24 -7.35 5.40 1.77
N ASP A 25 -8.47 5.50 2.46
CA ASP A 25 -8.49 5.54 3.92
C ASP A 25 -9.00 4.22 4.48
N LEU A 26 -8.55 3.12 3.91
CA LEU A 26 -8.98 1.79 4.35
C LEU A 26 -8.88 1.68 5.86
N GLY A 27 -9.95 1.24 6.50
CA GLY A 27 -10.00 1.15 7.95
C GLY A 27 -10.08 -0.27 8.50
N HIS A 28 -9.88 -1.28 7.66
CA HIS A 28 -9.98 -2.67 8.09
C HIS A 28 -9.23 -3.56 7.12
N LEU A 29 -9.04 -4.81 7.51
CA LEU A 29 -8.47 -5.78 6.60
C LEU A 29 -9.43 -6.02 5.45
N LEU A 30 -8.89 -6.47 4.33
CA LEU A 30 -9.72 -6.72 3.15
C LEU A 30 -10.53 -8.00 3.34
N THR A 31 -11.79 -7.94 2.92
CA THR A 31 -12.65 -9.12 2.95
C THR A 31 -12.32 -10.01 1.74
N PRO A 32 -12.72 -11.30 1.81
CA PRO A 32 -12.52 -12.15 0.64
C PRO A 32 -13.16 -11.60 -0.61
N GLU A 33 -14.34 -10.98 -0.48
CA GLU A 33 -15.01 -10.38 -1.63
C GLU A 33 -14.21 -9.23 -2.22
N GLN A 34 -13.64 -8.39 -1.34
CA GLN A 34 -12.84 -7.27 -1.82
C GLN A 34 -11.57 -7.76 -2.51
N LEU A 35 -10.93 -8.79 -1.94
CA LEU A 35 -9.74 -9.35 -2.56
C LEU A 35 -10.05 -9.93 -3.93
N LYS A 36 -11.18 -10.60 -4.04
CA LYS A 36 -11.58 -11.17 -5.31
C LYS A 36 -11.82 -10.09 -6.35
N MET A 37 -12.45 -8.99 -5.93
CA MET A 37 -12.73 -7.89 -6.85
C MET A 37 -11.45 -7.18 -7.28
N LEU A 38 -10.47 -7.06 -6.38
CA LEU A 38 -9.21 -6.44 -6.74
C LEU A 38 -8.44 -7.26 -7.77
N GLY A 39 -8.49 -8.57 -7.62
CA GLY A 39 -7.72 -9.43 -8.50
C GLY A 39 -6.24 -9.24 -8.29
N LYS A 40 -5.48 -9.40 -9.35
CA LYS A 40 -4.03 -9.29 -9.28
C LYS A 40 -3.61 -7.82 -9.33
N ILE A 41 -2.92 -7.39 -8.30
CA ILE A 41 -2.43 -6.02 -8.19
C ILE A 41 -0.91 -6.03 -8.25
N ASP A 42 -0.34 -5.18 -9.09
CA ASP A 42 1.10 -5.06 -9.21
C ASP A 42 1.68 -4.08 -8.20
N ILE A 43 1.04 -2.93 -8.05
CA ILE A 43 1.52 -1.89 -7.13
C ILE A 43 0.39 -1.55 -6.17
N LEU A 44 0.68 -1.62 -4.88
CA LEU A 44 -0.30 -1.35 -3.84
C LEU A 44 0.11 -0.11 -3.06
N LEU A 45 -0.77 0.89 -3.04
CA LEU A 45 -0.60 2.07 -2.20
C LEU A 45 -1.45 1.85 -0.96
N VAL A 46 -0.80 1.66 0.19
CA VAL A 46 -1.48 1.23 1.41
C VAL A 46 -1.32 2.28 2.51
N PRO A 47 -2.44 2.70 3.15
CA PRO A 47 -2.35 3.66 4.25
C PRO A 47 -1.79 2.98 5.49
N ILE A 48 -0.95 3.68 6.25
CA ILE A 48 -0.31 3.09 7.42
C ILE A 48 -0.38 3.97 8.66
N ALA A 49 -1.06 5.12 8.57
CA ALA A 49 -1.03 6.06 9.70
C ALA A 49 -1.74 5.53 10.93
N GLY A 50 -2.76 4.71 10.76
CA GLY A 50 -3.55 4.24 11.88
C GLY A 50 -4.55 5.30 12.32
N GLY A 51 -4.92 5.25 13.59
CA GLY A 51 -5.90 6.20 14.13
C GLY A 51 -7.31 5.69 13.96
N PHE A 52 -8.26 6.63 13.95
CA PHE A 52 -9.66 6.23 13.95
C PHE A 52 -10.16 5.74 12.61
N TYR A 53 -9.51 6.15 11.52
CA TYR A 53 -10.10 5.96 10.20
C TYR A 53 -9.32 5.06 9.27
N THR A 54 -8.08 4.77 9.61
CA THR A 54 -7.25 3.94 8.73
C THR A 54 -6.67 2.77 9.51
N VAL A 55 -6.18 1.79 8.77
CA VAL A 55 -5.52 0.65 9.41
C VAL A 55 -4.25 1.11 10.08
N THR A 56 -3.87 0.39 11.14
CA THR A 56 -2.58 0.62 11.78
C THR A 56 -1.47 0.07 10.88
N ALA A 57 -0.24 0.41 11.20
CA ALA A 57 0.88 -0.10 10.42
C ALA A 57 0.91 -1.63 10.45
N SER A 58 0.59 -2.22 11.60
CA SER A 58 0.56 -3.68 11.71
C SER A 58 -0.53 -4.28 10.83
N GLU A 59 -1.71 -3.68 10.84
CA GLU A 59 -2.80 -4.14 9.98
C GLU A 59 -2.46 -3.94 8.52
N ALA A 60 -1.77 -2.85 8.19
CA ALA A 60 -1.35 -2.58 6.82
C ALA A 60 -0.40 -3.68 6.33
N ARG A 61 0.45 -4.20 7.21
CA ARG A 61 1.31 -5.31 6.84
C ARG A 61 0.47 -6.53 6.45
N GLU A 62 -0.60 -6.78 7.19
CA GLU A 62 -1.48 -7.91 6.87
C GLU A 62 -2.22 -7.67 5.56
N VAL A 63 -2.69 -6.46 5.32
CA VAL A 63 -3.34 -6.14 4.06
C VAL A 63 -2.37 -6.35 2.90
N THR A 64 -1.12 -5.94 3.08
CA THR A 64 -0.12 -6.13 2.04
C THR A 64 0.07 -7.62 1.74
N LYS A 65 0.09 -8.44 2.79
CA LYS A 65 0.18 -9.90 2.58
C LYS A 65 -1.05 -10.44 1.88
N GLN A 66 -2.23 -9.93 2.23
CA GLN A 66 -3.45 -10.38 1.58
C GLN A 66 -3.41 -10.13 0.08
N VAL A 67 -2.96 -8.93 -0.31
CA VAL A 67 -2.94 -8.55 -1.71
C VAL A 67 -1.77 -9.18 -2.45
N ASN A 68 -0.63 -9.29 -1.77
CA ASN A 68 0.59 -9.87 -2.33
C ASN A 68 1.01 -9.18 -3.63
N PRO A 69 1.21 -7.86 -3.59
CA PRO A 69 1.58 -7.12 -4.80
C PRO A 69 3.05 -7.32 -5.15
N ARG A 70 3.46 -6.79 -6.29
CA ARG A 70 4.85 -6.77 -6.66
C ARG A 70 5.58 -5.66 -5.92
N ILE A 71 4.92 -4.52 -5.75
CA ILE A 71 5.47 -3.39 -5.01
C ILE A 71 4.41 -2.89 -4.04
N ALA A 72 4.83 -2.64 -2.79
CA ALA A 72 3.96 -2.02 -1.79
C ALA A 72 4.55 -0.66 -1.41
N ILE A 73 3.71 0.36 -1.41
CA ILE A 73 4.13 1.72 -1.09
C ILE A 73 3.29 2.24 0.07
N PRO A 74 3.88 2.44 1.24
CA PRO A 74 3.13 3.01 2.37
C PRO A 74 2.84 4.48 2.12
N MET A 75 1.68 4.91 2.56
CA MET A 75 1.26 6.29 2.40
C MET A 75 0.43 6.72 3.60
N HIS A 76 0.09 8.00 3.65
CA HIS A 76 -0.88 8.50 4.62
C HIS A 76 -0.34 8.33 6.04
N TYR A 77 0.84 8.86 6.30
CA TYR A 77 1.45 8.79 7.62
C TYR A 77 2.06 10.14 7.99
N TRP A 78 2.05 10.39 9.31
CA TRP A 78 2.51 11.68 9.84
C TRP A 78 3.94 11.63 10.35
N TRP A 79 4.42 10.46 10.75
CA TRP A 79 5.73 10.36 11.38
C TRP A 79 6.41 9.08 10.96
N ASP A 80 7.73 9.08 11.10
CA ASP A 80 8.54 7.97 10.63
C ASP A 80 8.29 6.68 11.41
N GLY A 81 7.77 6.79 12.65
CA GLY A 81 7.48 5.60 13.42
C GLY A 81 6.52 4.65 12.74
N ALA A 82 5.53 5.21 12.01
CA ALA A 82 4.58 4.36 11.29
C ALA A 82 5.29 3.58 10.20
N VAL A 83 6.20 4.23 9.48
CA VAL A 83 6.96 3.55 8.44
C VAL A 83 7.84 2.47 9.05
N ASN A 84 8.53 2.80 10.16
CA ASN A 84 9.40 1.83 10.81
C ASN A 84 8.62 0.59 11.26
N GLU A 85 7.41 0.79 11.76
CA GLU A 85 6.57 -0.33 12.18
C GLU A 85 6.15 -1.17 10.97
N TYR A 86 5.79 -0.50 9.89
CA TYR A 86 5.32 -1.18 8.69
C TYR A 86 6.42 -2.05 8.08
N ILE A 87 7.66 -1.55 8.04
CA ILE A 87 8.75 -2.26 7.39
C ILE A 87 9.57 -3.12 8.34
N ARG A 88 9.17 -3.19 9.61
CA ARG A 88 9.93 -3.96 10.58
C ARG A 88 10.10 -5.41 10.14
N ASP A 89 11.34 -5.91 10.23
CA ASP A 89 11.69 -7.27 9.86
C ASP A 89 11.47 -7.59 8.38
N ASN A 90 11.34 -6.57 7.57
CA ASN A 90 11.19 -6.75 6.14
C ASN A 90 12.55 -6.52 5.47
N SER A 91 13.09 -7.55 4.84
CA SER A 91 14.39 -7.44 4.21
C SER A 91 14.33 -6.89 2.79
N ARG A 92 13.14 -6.71 2.26
CA ARG A 92 12.98 -6.23 0.87
C ARG A 92 12.38 -4.84 0.86
N VAL A 93 13.17 -3.88 1.36
CA VAL A 93 12.76 -2.49 1.45
C VAL A 93 13.76 -1.63 0.71
N LYS A 94 13.24 -0.73 -0.12
CA LYS A 94 14.05 0.27 -0.79
C LYS A 94 13.53 1.65 -0.42
N ILE A 95 14.42 2.49 0.10
CA ILE A 95 14.06 3.86 0.45
C ILE A 95 14.61 4.77 -0.65
N LEU A 96 13.72 5.48 -1.32
CA LEU A 96 14.13 6.34 -2.42
C LEU A 96 14.67 7.65 -1.89
N ASN A 97 15.52 8.28 -2.70
CA ASN A 97 16.06 9.58 -2.34
C ASN A 97 15.42 10.72 -3.13
N ARG A 98 14.34 10.43 -3.82
CA ARG A 98 13.57 11.47 -4.51
C ARG A 98 12.13 11.00 -4.66
N GLN A 99 11.25 11.94 -4.98
CA GLN A 99 9.81 11.68 -5.01
C GLN A 99 9.36 11.14 -6.37
N MET A 100 10.09 10.21 -6.91
CA MET A 100 9.74 9.65 -8.21
C MET A 100 10.20 8.21 -8.29
N LEU A 101 9.29 7.37 -8.77
CA LEU A 101 9.60 5.98 -9.07
C LEU A 101 9.27 5.74 -10.53
N LYS A 102 10.26 5.27 -11.28
CA LYS A 102 10.06 4.87 -12.67
C LYS A 102 10.19 3.37 -12.74
N ILE A 103 9.19 2.72 -13.30
CA ILE A 103 9.20 1.27 -13.39
C ILE A 103 8.37 0.81 -14.57
N SER A 104 8.80 -0.26 -15.21
CA SER A 104 8.04 -0.88 -16.29
C SER A 104 7.52 -2.22 -15.82
N LYS A 105 6.58 -2.77 -16.57
CA LYS A 105 6.00 -4.07 -16.23
C LYS A 105 7.07 -5.13 -16.06
N GLN A 106 8.07 -5.11 -16.93
CA GLN A 106 9.12 -6.12 -16.91
C GLN A 106 10.05 -5.98 -15.72
N GLU A 107 10.11 -4.79 -15.13
CA GLU A 107 11.00 -4.53 -13.99
C GLU A 107 10.38 -4.79 -12.65
N LEU A 108 9.11 -5.16 -12.60
CA LEU A 108 8.43 -5.39 -11.33
C LEU A 108 9.11 -6.51 -10.57
N PRO A 109 9.42 -6.29 -9.29
CA PRO A 109 10.13 -7.30 -8.51
C PRO A 109 9.25 -8.44 -8.07
N GLN A 110 9.87 -9.48 -7.55
CA GLN A 110 9.20 -10.63 -7.02
C GLN A 110 10.16 -11.36 -6.10
N PRO A 111 9.82 -11.68 -4.85
CA PRO A 111 8.56 -11.35 -4.18
C PRO A 111 8.38 -9.86 -3.92
N THR A 112 7.35 -9.52 -3.18
CA THR A 112 6.99 -8.12 -2.93
C THR A 112 8.16 -7.30 -2.42
N GLU A 113 8.35 -6.13 -3.00
CA GLU A 113 9.33 -5.17 -2.52
C GLU A 113 8.57 -3.95 -2.00
N THR A 114 8.95 -3.48 -0.82
CA THR A 114 8.37 -2.26 -0.26
C THR A 114 9.24 -1.08 -0.64
N ILE A 115 8.61 -0.06 -1.21
CA ILE A 115 9.32 1.15 -1.63
C ILE A 115 8.81 2.31 -0.80
N VAL A 116 9.73 3.01 -0.16
CA VAL A 116 9.40 4.14 0.71
C VAL A 116 9.93 5.41 0.06
N PHE A 117 9.05 6.39 -0.12
CA PHE A 117 9.47 7.68 -0.65
C PHE A 117 10.12 8.51 0.45
N PRO A 118 10.99 9.45 0.08
CA PRO A 118 11.70 10.22 1.08
C PRO A 118 10.74 11.14 1.84
N SER A 119 11.08 11.38 3.11
CA SER A 119 10.29 12.26 3.92
C SER A 119 10.89 13.65 3.82
N ASN A 120 10.25 14.50 3.09
CA ASN A 120 10.79 15.83 2.88
C ASN A 120 9.83 16.95 3.23
N SER A 121 8.62 16.62 3.54
CA SER A 121 7.65 17.68 3.81
C SER A 121 6.56 17.21 4.75
N ARG A 122 6.83 16.15 5.43
CA ARG A 122 5.85 15.68 6.40
C ARG A 122 5.85 16.55 7.59
#